data_66de1ff0edddbfbba71dbd22ced90683
#
_entry.id   66de1ff0edddbfbba71dbd22ced90683
#
_cell.length_a   1.000
_cell.length_b   1.000
_cell.length_c   1.000
_cell.angle_alpha   90.00
_cell.angle_beta   90.00
_cell.angle_gamma   90.00
#
_symmetry.space_group_name_H-M   'P 1'
#
loop_
_entity.id
_entity.type
_entity.pdbx_description
1 polymer ?
#
loop_
_entity_poly.entity_id
_entity_poly.type
_entity_poly.pdbx_seq_one_letter_code
_entity_poly.pdbx_strand_id
1 'polypeptide(L)'
;MKSNPEIIELDEADLESKLDQIEAVMGVDMARPFRLLLRWYVYLLGLLREKKLSIRRLQXMLFGASTERTSSVLSSAAKSSGQAEDRSAANPADLPAGPQETPPTADHPGHGSDSASDPRAVRRRRPGHGRIPASAYTGCAKVVVTHAXLRPGDXCPHXGSGTVYRQSRWSPVVRLKGQPPVTGQVYQLERLRCETCGDIFTAELPKEAGPGKYDASVPAVVATLRYGEGMPWNRLGRMQQLAGVPLPASDQWELVRDAAQQGPRDVHQHLVELAAQGELVHNDDTTMRVLELMEKTKRQQPLLEEDPERRGVFTTGVVSVAAGRPDIVLFFTGPHHAGENLRSLLEARSAELPPPIQMCDALSRNMPHDLRVIVANCLAHGRRNFVDVVRDFPAEVQYVLESLKQVYQTDAEAKTQHLSPDERLRMHQQQSSPVMDELHRWLKAQFDEKLVEPNGSLGAAISYMLKYWEKLTLFLRVPGAPLDNNVCERALKMAIRHRKNSLFYKSQRGAGVGDLYMSLVHTCYASGASPVDYLTELQRNHERVRVAPGDWMPWNYRAQXVAVESEANRGRGPPCEGSLPDARSPCD
;
A
#
# COMPACT_ATOMS: atom_id res chain seq x y z
N MET A 1 34.11 37.80 8.62
CA MET A 1 32.64 37.95 8.50
C MET A 1 32.28 37.99 7.03
N LYS A 2 31.60 36.94 6.51
CA LYS A 2 31.09 36.97 5.16
C LYS A 2 29.71 37.62 5.20
N SER A 3 29.60 38.86 4.70
CA SER A 3 28.30 39.51 4.55
C SER A 3 27.43 38.66 3.62
N ASN A 4 26.18 38.40 3.98
CA ASN A 4 25.24 37.80 3.08
C ASN A 4 25.10 38.67 1.83
N PRO A 5 25.09 38.10 0.63
CA PRO A 5 24.90 38.90 -0.57
C PRO A 5 23.52 39.57 -0.55
N GLU A 6 23.47 40.79 -1.00
CA GLU A 6 22.24 41.55 -1.15
C GLU A 6 21.32 40.84 -2.12
N ILE A 7 20.10 40.53 -1.72
CA ILE A 7 19.11 39.87 -2.56
C ILE A 7 18.42 40.95 -3.38
N ILE A 8 18.73 40.99 -4.68
CA ILE A 8 18.08 41.89 -5.63
C ILE A 8 17.06 41.07 -6.42
N GLU A 9 15.79 41.38 -6.30
CA GLU A 9 14.74 40.80 -7.12
C GLU A 9 14.66 41.57 -8.42
N LEU A 10 15.19 41.00 -9.51
CA LEU A 10 15.14 41.54 -10.85
C LEU A 10 14.36 40.58 -11.72
N ASP A 11 13.40 41.08 -12.48
CA ASP A 11 12.72 40.27 -13.47
C ASP A 11 13.57 40.21 -14.77
N GLU A 12 13.22 39.28 -15.65
CA GLU A 12 13.96 39.02 -16.91
C GLU A 12 13.94 40.23 -17.85
N ALA A 13 12.80 40.92 -17.92
CA ALA A 13 12.62 42.07 -18.78
C ALA A 13 13.47 43.26 -18.32
N ASP A 14 13.54 43.48 -17.00
CA ASP A 14 14.39 44.52 -16.38
C ASP A 14 15.88 44.28 -16.66
N LEU A 15 16.30 42.99 -16.55
CA LEU A 15 17.69 42.61 -16.82
C LEU A 15 18.06 42.80 -18.29
N GLU A 16 17.16 42.44 -19.20
CA GLU A 16 17.38 42.65 -20.65
C GLU A 16 17.45 44.14 -20.98
N SER A 17 16.56 44.97 -20.43
CA SER A 17 16.56 46.42 -20.60
C SER A 17 17.89 47.06 -20.14
N LYS A 18 18.41 46.59 -19.00
CA LYS A 18 19.71 47.08 -18.47
C LYS A 18 20.87 46.62 -19.36
N LEU A 19 20.81 45.42 -19.92
CA LEU A 19 21.82 44.95 -20.87
C LEU A 19 21.82 45.75 -22.16
N ASP A 20 20.65 46.16 -22.66
CA ASP A 20 20.55 47.02 -23.82
C ASP A 20 21.19 48.41 -23.56
N GLN A 21 21.00 48.95 -22.34
CA GLN A 21 21.66 50.20 -21.92
C GLN A 21 23.19 50.03 -21.85
N ILE A 22 23.68 48.91 -21.32
CA ILE A 22 25.12 48.58 -21.26
C ILE A 22 25.68 48.45 -22.70
N GLU A 23 24.96 47.78 -23.58
CA GLU A 23 25.37 47.61 -24.99
C GLU A 23 25.43 48.95 -25.73
N ALA A 24 24.51 49.85 -25.45
CA ALA A 24 24.49 51.19 -26.03
C ALA A 24 25.71 52.04 -25.60
N VAL A 25 26.22 51.81 -24.39
CA VAL A 25 27.35 52.57 -23.83
C VAL A 25 28.70 51.89 -24.13
N MET A 26 28.78 50.56 -24.02
CA MET A 26 30.04 49.82 -24.08
C MET A 26 30.29 49.11 -25.41
N GLY A 27 29.30 49.07 -26.29
CA GLY A 27 29.36 48.37 -27.57
C GLY A 27 29.05 46.86 -27.47
N VAL A 28 28.65 46.28 -28.59
CA VAL A 28 28.15 44.92 -28.74
C VAL A 28 29.15 43.86 -28.20
N ASP A 29 30.42 44.02 -28.56
CA ASP A 29 31.47 43.05 -28.21
C ASP A 29 31.72 42.99 -26.70
N MET A 30 31.63 44.12 -26.00
CA MET A 30 31.82 44.17 -24.54
C MET A 30 30.55 43.71 -23.79
N ALA A 31 29.37 43.90 -24.36
CA ALA A 31 28.09 43.45 -23.75
C ALA A 31 27.83 41.94 -23.93
N ARG A 32 28.41 41.33 -24.97
CA ARG A 32 28.20 39.90 -25.32
C ARG A 32 28.42 38.92 -24.17
N PRO A 33 29.50 39.00 -23.38
CA PRO A 33 29.68 38.08 -22.23
C PRO A 33 28.54 38.22 -21.20
N PHE A 34 28.05 39.42 -20.95
CA PHE A 34 26.99 39.67 -19.98
C PHE A 34 25.66 39.09 -20.47
N ARG A 35 25.36 39.19 -21.79
CA ARG A 35 24.17 38.54 -22.37
C ARG A 35 24.24 37.03 -22.26
N LEU A 36 25.42 36.43 -22.48
CA LEU A 36 25.63 34.98 -22.31
C LEU A 36 25.42 34.57 -20.87
N LEU A 37 25.96 35.34 -19.92
CA LEU A 37 25.78 35.07 -18.47
C LEU A 37 24.31 35.15 -18.08
N LEU A 38 23.57 36.15 -18.56
CA LEU A 38 22.14 36.25 -18.28
C LEU A 38 21.35 35.07 -18.84
N ARG A 39 21.61 34.67 -20.08
CA ARG A 39 20.97 33.51 -20.70
C ARG A 39 21.24 32.22 -19.91
N TRP A 40 22.49 32.06 -19.48
CA TRP A 40 22.86 30.94 -18.61
C TRP A 40 22.14 30.98 -17.25
N TYR A 41 22.03 32.15 -16.66
CA TYR A 41 21.33 32.35 -15.37
C TYR A 41 19.84 32.00 -15.51
N VAL A 42 19.17 32.53 -16.56
CA VAL A 42 17.74 32.22 -16.82
C VAL A 42 17.54 30.71 -17.07
N TYR A 43 18.44 30.12 -17.87
CA TYR A 43 18.42 28.67 -18.12
C TYR A 43 18.57 27.85 -16.83
N LEU A 44 19.51 28.23 -15.97
CA LEU A 44 19.73 27.57 -14.67
C LEU A 44 18.51 27.74 -13.73
N LEU A 45 17.90 28.93 -13.71
CA LEU A 45 16.67 29.15 -12.94
C LEU A 45 15.53 28.28 -13.46
N GLY A 46 15.39 28.13 -14.77
CA GLY A 46 14.43 27.23 -15.40
C GLY A 46 14.65 25.79 -14.95
N LEU A 47 15.88 25.30 -15.03
CA LEU A 47 16.25 23.97 -14.55
C LEU A 47 15.95 23.77 -13.04
N LEU A 48 16.24 24.78 -12.22
CA LEU A 48 15.96 24.74 -10.79
C LEU A 48 14.45 24.72 -10.51
N ARG A 49 13.67 25.49 -11.26
CA ARG A 49 12.20 25.48 -11.18
C ARG A 49 11.65 24.11 -11.60
N GLU A 50 12.12 23.55 -12.71
CA GLU A 50 11.74 22.19 -13.16
C GLU A 50 12.10 21.13 -12.12
N LYS A 51 13.29 21.19 -11.53
CA LYS A 51 13.72 20.24 -10.49
C LYS A 51 12.90 20.42 -9.20
N LYS A 52 12.58 21.63 -8.81
CA LYS A 52 11.70 21.89 -7.66
C LYS A 52 10.28 21.35 -7.92
N LEU A 53 9.76 21.52 -9.12
CA LEU A 53 8.47 20.93 -9.52
C LEU A 53 8.55 19.40 -9.53
N SER A 54 9.64 18.82 -10.00
CA SER A 54 9.86 17.37 -9.99
C SER A 54 9.97 16.82 -8.56
N ILE A 55 10.66 17.52 -7.68
CA ILE A 55 10.79 17.14 -6.26
C ILE A 55 9.43 17.24 -5.55
N ARG A 56 8.67 18.32 -5.79
CA ARG A 56 7.31 18.47 -5.26
C ARG A 56 6.37 17.39 -5.79
N ARG A 57 6.45 17.08 -7.08
CA ARG A 57 5.67 16.01 -7.70
C ARG A 57 6.07 14.65 -7.13
N LEU A 58 7.35 14.44 -6.89
CA LEU A 58 7.87 13.25 -6.21
C LEU A 58 7.39 13.19 -4.77
N GLN A 59 7.43 14.29 -4.06
CA GLN A 59 6.88 14.40 -2.71
C GLN A 59 5.38 14.10 -2.65
N UNK A 60 4.83 14.55 -3.52
CA UNK A 60 3.52 14.36 -3.60
C UNK A 60 3.18 13.03 -3.90
N MET A 61 3.80 12.41 -4.76
CA MET A 61 3.61 10.99 -5.00
C MET A 61 3.98 10.12 -3.78
N LEU A 62 4.93 10.55 -2.99
CA LEU A 62 5.46 9.81 -1.85
C LEU A 62 4.67 10.02 -0.55
N PHE A 63 4.15 11.23 -0.37
CA PHE A 63 3.49 11.65 0.87
C PHE A 63 2.03 12.11 0.63
N GLY A 64 1.62 12.21 -0.61
CA GLY A 64 0.33 12.78 -1.03
C GLY A 64 -0.89 11.90 -0.85
N ALA A 65 -0.74 10.75 -0.20
CA ALA A 65 -1.90 9.88 0.03
C ALA A 65 -2.56 10.07 1.40
N SER A 66 -2.02 10.92 2.24
CA SER A 66 -2.83 11.48 3.30
C SER A 66 -3.80 12.45 2.61
N THR A 67 -5.09 12.22 2.73
CA THR A 67 -6.14 13.11 2.28
C THR A 67 -5.73 14.56 2.55
N GLU A 68 -5.32 15.27 1.53
CA GLU A 68 -5.13 16.72 1.61
C GLU A 68 -6.50 17.33 1.87
N ARG A 69 -6.85 17.47 3.13
CA ARG A 69 -8.11 18.08 3.52
C ARG A 69 -8.14 19.50 2.96
N THR A 70 -9.23 19.87 2.32
CA THR A 70 -9.42 21.20 1.74
C THR A 70 -9.09 22.30 2.76
N SER A 71 -9.51 22.11 4.02
CA SER A 71 -9.18 23.03 5.12
C SER A 71 -7.68 23.19 5.37
N SER A 72 -6.90 22.11 5.25
CA SER A 72 -5.43 22.17 5.45
C SER A 72 -4.73 22.88 4.29
N VAL A 73 -5.19 22.65 3.06
CA VAL A 73 -4.65 23.29 1.86
C VAL A 73 -4.90 24.80 1.92
N LEU A 74 -6.13 25.21 2.23
CA LEU A 74 -6.51 26.62 2.30
C LEU A 74 -5.86 27.35 3.48
N SER A 75 -5.72 26.71 4.64
CA SER A 75 -5.06 27.31 5.81
C SER A 75 -3.55 27.49 5.61
N SER A 76 -2.90 26.59 4.86
CA SER A 76 -1.46 26.74 4.55
C SER A 76 -1.22 27.86 3.54
N ALA A 77 -2.14 28.09 2.59
CA ALA A 77 -2.07 29.21 1.65
C ALA A 77 -2.27 30.55 2.37
N ALA A 78 -3.24 30.63 3.29
CA ALA A 78 -3.52 31.83 4.09
C ALA A 78 -2.33 32.21 5.00
N LYS A 79 -1.60 31.22 5.53
CA LYS A 79 -0.40 31.46 6.35
C LYS A 79 0.78 31.96 5.52
N SER A 80 0.88 31.59 4.23
CA SER A 80 1.96 32.05 3.35
C SER A 80 1.71 33.46 2.82
N SER A 81 0.45 33.90 2.68
CA SER A 81 0.10 35.23 2.23
C SER A 81 0.12 36.29 3.34
N GLY A 82 0.00 35.87 4.61
CA GLY A 82 0.02 36.76 5.77
C GLY A 82 1.40 37.09 6.35
N GLN A 83 2.48 36.54 5.80
CA GLN A 83 3.84 36.71 6.35
C GLN A 83 4.73 37.68 5.56
N ALA A 84 4.15 38.49 4.67
CA ALA A 84 4.93 39.49 3.94
C ALA A 84 5.15 40.80 4.69
N GLU A 85 4.51 40.99 5.85
CA GLU A 85 4.74 42.17 6.70
C GLU A 85 5.20 41.74 8.10
N ASP A 86 6.39 42.16 8.42
CA ASP A 86 7.08 42.09 9.73
C ASP A 86 8.03 40.88 9.94
N ARG A 87 9.22 40.97 9.34
CA ARG A 87 10.39 40.28 9.87
C ARG A 87 11.59 41.23 9.97
N SER A 88 11.60 42.04 11.01
CA SER A 88 12.80 42.69 11.46
C SER A 88 13.20 42.07 12.80
N ALA A 89 14.40 41.55 12.83
CA ALA A 89 15.20 41.12 13.99
C ALA A 89 14.66 40.00 14.89
N ALA A 90 15.17 38.78 14.66
CA ALA A 90 15.35 37.79 15.72
C ALA A 90 16.65 37.01 15.51
N ASN A 91 17.47 36.96 16.52
CA ASN A 91 18.79 36.32 16.61
C ASN A 91 18.69 34.78 16.51
N PRO A 92 19.64 34.12 15.83
CA PRO A 92 19.65 32.64 15.76
C PRO A 92 20.43 32.03 16.95
N ALA A 93 19.75 31.84 18.04
CA ALA A 93 20.28 31.02 19.13
C ALA A 93 19.12 30.50 19.98
N ASP A 94 18.44 29.46 19.43
CA ASP A 94 17.62 28.59 20.30
C ASP A 94 17.08 27.44 19.42
N LEU A 95 17.85 26.35 19.39
CA LEU A 95 17.36 25.05 18.91
C LEU A 95 16.80 24.31 20.14
N PRO A 96 15.56 23.89 20.16
CA PRO A 96 15.04 23.13 21.29
C PRO A 96 15.62 21.72 21.32
N ALA A 97 16.16 21.35 22.48
CA ALA A 97 16.59 19.99 22.78
C ALA A 97 15.40 19.04 22.81
N GLY A 98 15.59 17.82 22.30
CA GLY A 98 14.57 16.79 22.28
C GLY A 98 14.11 16.37 23.69
N PRO A 99 12.93 15.76 23.79
CA PRO A 99 12.38 15.45 25.12
C PRO A 99 13.16 14.35 25.84
N GLN A 100 13.61 14.65 27.05
CA GLN A 100 14.16 13.65 27.98
C GLN A 100 13.01 12.91 28.65
N GLU A 101 13.07 11.58 28.59
CA GLU A 101 12.14 10.70 29.30
C GLU A 101 12.47 10.70 30.80
N THR A 102 11.48 11.00 31.63
CA THR A 102 11.54 10.78 33.08
C THR A 102 10.64 9.59 33.44
N PRO A 103 11.06 8.71 34.37
CA PRO A 103 10.28 7.53 34.74
C PRO A 103 9.09 7.90 35.64
N PRO A 104 8.01 7.08 35.61
CA PRO A 104 6.80 7.39 36.37
C PRO A 104 6.93 7.01 37.86
N THR A 105 6.61 7.93 38.71
CA THR A 105 6.38 7.67 40.14
C THR A 105 4.91 7.32 40.35
N ALA A 106 4.72 6.28 41.17
CA ALA A 106 3.41 5.85 41.60
C ALA A 106 2.92 6.73 42.76
N ASP A 107 1.65 7.14 42.72
CA ASP A 107 1.00 7.50 43.95
C ASP A 107 -0.53 7.37 43.97
N HIS A 108 -1.02 7.17 45.17
CA HIS A 108 -2.33 6.75 45.64
C HIS A 108 -3.41 7.83 45.66
N PRO A 109 -4.69 7.47 45.90
CA PRO A 109 -5.83 8.35 45.70
C PRO A 109 -6.25 9.14 46.93
N GLY A 110 -6.69 10.34 46.69
CA GLY A 110 -7.29 11.22 47.72
C GLY A 110 -8.72 11.60 47.36
N HIS A 111 -9.53 11.55 48.40
CA HIS A 111 -10.97 11.83 48.41
C HIS A 111 -11.34 13.31 48.21
N GLY A 112 -12.48 13.54 47.60
CA GLY A 112 -13.56 14.32 48.16
C GLY A 112 -13.78 15.77 47.77
N SER A 113 -14.99 15.94 47.41
CA SER A 113 -15.94 17.00 47.73
C SER A 113 -16.38 17.95 46.62
N ASP A 114 -17.69 18.07 46.59
CA ASP A 114 -18.61 18.79 45.74
C ASP A 114 -18.38 20.27 45.55
N SER A 115 -18.69 20.83 44.41
CA SER A 115 -19.77 21.84 44.29
C SER A 115 -19.92 22.47 42.89
N ALA A 116 -21.17 22.62 42.54
CA ALA A 116 -21.78 23.65 41.69
C ALA A 116 -21.54 23.70 40.17
N SER A 117 -22.61 23.50 39.51
CA SER A 117 -23.01 23.56 38.10
C SER A 117 -22.69 24.86 37.34
N ASP A 118 -22.20 24.68 36.09
CA ASP A 118 -22.33 25.66 35.01
C ASP A 118 -22.56 24.91 33.66
N PRO A 119 -23.62 25.23 32.90
CA PRO A 119 -23.92 24.51 31.67
C PRO A 119 -23.12 25.04 30.50
N ARG A 120 -21.94 24.50 30.26
CA ARG A 120 -21.19 24.72 29.03
C ARG A 120 -21.18 23.43 28.16
N ALA A 121 -21.38 23.64 26.88
CA ALA A 121 -21.47 22.62 25.84
C ALA A 121 -20.59 21.39 26.06
N VAL A 122 -21.21 20.23 26.09
CA VAL A 122 -20.55 18.94 26.18
C VAL A 122 -19.65 18.76 24.95
N ARG A 123 -18.35 19.07 25.10
CA ARG A 123 -17.35 18.62 24.14
C ARG A 123 -17.35 17.09 24.19
N ARG A 124 -17.90 16.46 23.15
CA ARG A 124 -17.75 15.01 22.96
C ARG A 124 -16.25 14.68 23.03
N ARG A 125 -15.84 14.06 24.12
CA ARG A 125 -14.47 13.52 24.25
C ARG A 125 -14.27 12.55 23.08
N ARG A 126 -13.26 12.81 22.27
CA ARG A 126 -12.79 11.82 21.29
C ARG A 126 -12.52 10.52 22.05
N PRO A 127 -13.03 9.37 21.59
CA PRO A 127 -12.71 8.11 22.25
C PRO A 127 -11.18 7.98 22.28
N GLY A 128 -10.60 7.91 23.46
CA GLY A 128 -9.18 7.65 23.64
C GLY A 128 -8.87 6.27 23.05
N HIS A 129 -7.64 6.06 22.59
CA HIS A 129 -7.18 4.73 22.18
C HIS A 129 -7.18 3.83 23.42
N GLY A 130 -8.28 3.12 23.65
CA GLY A 130 -8.41 2.17 24.74
C GLY A 130 -7.38 1.04 24.57
N ARG A 131 -7.04 0.35 25.67
CA ARG A 131 -6.16 -0.83 25.64
C ARG A 131 -6.79 -1.89 24.73
N ILE A 132 -5.96 -2.46 23.85
CA ILE A 132 -6.38 -3.55 22.95
C ILE A 132 -6.88 -4.72 23.84
N PRO A 133 -8.12 -5.20 23.66
CA PRO A 133 -8.63 -6.28 24.49
C PRO A 133 -7.89 -7.59 24.21
N ALA A 134 -7.81 -8.46 25.22
CA ALA A 134 -7.12 -9.75 25.10
C ALA A 134 -7.69 -10.63 23.97
N SER A 135 -8.97 -10.48 23.65
CA SER A 135 -9.64 -11.19 22.56
C SER A 135 -9.08 -10.84 21.16
N ALA A 136 -8.41 -9.69 21.02
CA ALA A 136 -7.80 -9.28 19.76
C ALA A 136 -6.49 -10.04 19.45
N TYR A 137 -5.90 -10.72 20.45
CA TYR A 137 -4.64 -11.46 20.29
C TYR A 137 -4.92 -12.90 19.86
N THR A 138 -5.54 -13.08 18.71
CA THR A 138 -5.99 -14.38 18.19
C THR A 138 -4.85 -15.34 17.85
N GLY A 139 -3.67 -14.80 17.53
CA GLY A 139 -2.47 -15.59 17.22
C GLY A 139 -1.64 -16.00 18.45
N CYS A 140 -2.09 -15.65 19.67
CA CYS A 140 -1.39 -16.03 20.89
C CYS A 140 -1.95 -17.34 21.47
N ALA A 141 -1.06 -18.23 21.91
CA ALA A 141 -1.46 -19.46 22.60
C ALA A 141 -2.21 -19.11 23.90
N LYS A 142 -3.31 -19.80 24.16
CA LYS A 142 -4.11 -19.63 25.38
C LYS A 142 -3.65 -20.64 26.42
N VAL A 143 -3.17 -20.14 27.56
CA VAL A 143 -2.75 -20.96 28.69
C VAL A 143 -3.78 -20.80 29.81
N VAL A 144 -4.41 -21.88 30.23
CA VAL A 144 -5.36 -21.89 31.33
C VAL A 144 -4.55 -22.08 32.64
N VAL A 145 -4.67 -21.11 33.54
CA VAL A 145 -4.02 -21.17 34.85
C VAL A 145 -5.13 -21.29 35.91
N THR A 146 -5.17 -22.41 36.60
CA THR A 146 -6.11 -22.65 37.71
C THR A 146 -5.53 -22.10 39.01
N HIS A 147 -6.40 -21.77 39.97
CA HIS A 147 -5.98 -21.25 41.28
C HIS A 147 -5.23 -22.32 42.07
N ALA A 148 -4.10 -21.98 42.57
CA ALA A 148 -3.20 -22.92 43.26
C ALA A 148 -3.79 -23.56 44.51
N UNK A 149 -4.65 -22.81 45.20
CA UNK A 149 -5.12 -23.16 46.41
C UNK A 149 -6.51 -23.52 46.51
N LEU A 150 -7.16 -22.83 45.80
CA LEU A 150 -8.64 -22.92 45.93
C LEU A 150 -9.24 -23.69 44.76
N ARG A 151 -10.21 -24.49 45.08
CA ARG A 151 -11.01 -25.23 44.11
C ARG A 151 -12.50 -24.84 44.23
N PRO A 152 -13.29 -24.93 43.15
CA PRO A 152 -14.74 -24.74 43.26
C PRO A 152 -15.34 -25.71 44.32
N GLY A 153 -16.09 -25.14 45.26
CA GLY A 153 -16.66 -25.87 46.39
C GLY A 153 -15.95 -25.67 47.72
N ASP A 154 -14.72 -25.16 47.70
CA ASP A 154 -13.98 -24.91 48.97
C ASP A 154 -14.59 -23.76 49.75
N UNK A 155 -14.48 -23.72 50.85
CA UNK A 155 -14.96 -22.75 51.65
C UNK A 155 -14.23 -21.55 51.43
N CYS A 156 -14.85 -20.53 51.66
CA CYS A 156 -14.28 -19.22 51.48
C CYS A 156 -13.24 -18.91 52.55
N PRO A 157 -12.00 -18.63 52.20
CA PRO A 157 -10.93 -18.34 53.18
C PRO A 157 -11.09 -17.01 53.93
N HIS A 158 -11.87 -16.16 53.45
CA HIS A 158 -12.18 -14.87 54.11
C HIS A 158 -13.34 -14.93 55.10
N UNK A 159 -14.30 -15.68 54.59
CA UNK A 159 -15.38 -15.67 55.39
C UNK A 159 -15.56 -16.86 56.14
N GLY A 160 -14.96 -17.73 55.96
CA GLY A 160 -15.12 -19.05 56.51
C GLY A 160 -16.50 -19.67 56.35
N SER A 161 -17.42 -18.94 55.84
CA SER A 161 -18.79 -19.37 55.48
C SER A 161 -19.02 -19.14 53.99
N GLY A 162 -19.84 -20.01 53.38
CA GLY A 162 -20.06 -20.01 51.95
C GLY A 162 -18.94 -20.69 51.16
N THR A 163 -19.21 -21.06 49.93
CA THR A 163 -18.28 -21.79 49.05
C THR A 163 -17.87 -20.93 47.83
N VAL A 164 -16.63 -21.09 47.40
CA VAL A 164 -16.13 -20.43 46.18
C VAL A 164 -16.64 -21.19 44.94
N TYR A 165 -16.97 -20.48 43.89
CA TYR A 165 -17.42 -21.06 42.62
C TYR A 165 -16.65 -20.46 41.43
N ARG A 166 -16.59 -21.22 40.34
CA ARG A 166 -15.89 -20.77 39.13
C ARG A 166 -16.73 -19.70 38.42
N GLN A 167 -16.14 -18.51 38.22
CA GLN A 167 -16.78 -17.48 37.44
C GLN A 167 -16.69 -17.81 35.93
N SER A 168 -17.74 -17.46 35.18
CA SER A 168 -17.79 -17.63 33.72
C SER A 168 -16.76 -16.75 33.01
N ARG A 169 -16.43 -15.61 33.62
CA ARG A 169 -15.51 -14.63 33.05
C ARG A 169 -14.12 -14.75 33.64
N TRP A 170 -13.14 -15.14 32.81
CA TRP A 170 -11.73 -15.23 33.18
C TRP A 170 -11.07 -13.85 33.18
N SER A 171 -10.02 -13.68 33.98
CA SER A 171 -9.21 -12.45 34.02
C SER A 171 -7.98 -12.64 33.10
N PRO A 172 -8.01 -12.13 31.86
CA PRO A 172 -6.92 -12.37 30.92
C PRO A 172 -5.74 -11.43 31.17
N VAL A 173 -4.53 -12.00 31.07
CA VAL A 173 -3.27 -11.24 31.12
C VAL A 173 -2.50 -11.57 29.84
N VAL A 174 -2.14 -10.55 29.05
CA VAL A 174 -1.38 -10.72 27.80
C VAL A 174 0.11 -10.49 28.10
N ARG A 175 0.95 -11.40 27.63
CA ARG A 175 2.41 -11.29 27.67
C ARG A 175 2.96 -11.53 26.26
N LEU A 176 3.69 -10.57 25.71
CA LEU A 176 4.25 -10.64 24.36
C LEU A 176 5.77 -10.84 24.44
N LYS A 177 6.29 -11.70 23.58
CA LYS A 177 7.73 -11.96 23.44
C LYS A 177 8.13 -11.73 21.98
N GLY A 178 9.26 -11.04 21.77
CA GLY A 178 9.83 -10.84 20.44
C GLY A 178 10.49 -12.11 19.95
N GLN A 179 10.33 -12.42 18.65
CA GLN A 179 10.97 -13.56 18.00
C GLN A 179 11.44 -13.13 16.60
N PRO A 180 12.53 -13.74 16.08
CA PRO A 180 12.88 -13.53 14.67
C PRO A 180 11.82 -14.14 13.75
N PRO A 181 11.71 -13.66 12.51
CA PRO A 181 10.70 -14.18 11.56
C PRO A 181 10.83 -15.67 11.29
N VAL A 182 12.07 -16.18 11.20
CA VAL A 182 12.36 -17.62 10.99
C VAL A 182 13.09 -18.15 12.21
N THR A 183 12.60 -19.25 12.77
CA THR A 183 13.21 -19.98 13.90
C THR A 183 13.48 -21.41 13.46
N GLY A 184 14.21 -22.17 14.27
CA GLY A 184 14.51 -23.55 13.91
C GLY A 184 14.99 -24.38 15.11
N GLN A 185 15.11 -25.67 14.86
CA GLN A 185 15.64 -26.64 15.81
C GLN A 185 16.80 -27.40 15.17
N VAL A 186 17.80 -27.75 15.97
CA VAL A 186 18.93 -28.58 15.54
C VAL A 186 18.76 -29.95 16.20
N TYR A 187 18.53 -30.98 15.41
CA TYR A 187 18.41 -32.35 15.90
C TYR A 187 19.83 -32.97 15.92
N GLN A 188 20.33 -33.33 17.09
CA GLN A 188 21.62 -33.99 17.26
C GLN A 188 21.37 -35.51 17.38
N LEU A 189 21.60 -36.23 16.28
CA LEU A 189 21.34 -37.67 16.20
C LEU A 189 22.54 -38.41 16.74
N GLU A 190 22.30 -39.30 17.74
CA GLU A 190 23.33 -40.14 18.34
C GLU A 190 23.92 -41.09 17.31
N ARG A 191 25.24 -41.26 17.36
CA ARG A 191 25.98 -42.18 16.49
C ARG A 191 26.73 -43.17 17.35
N LEU A 192 26.43 -44.45 17.20
CA LEU A 192 27.09 -45.54 17.88
C LEU A 192 27.97 -46.28 16.88
N ARG A 193 29.15 -46.69 17.32
CA ARG A 193 30.08 -47.44 16.46
C ARG A 193 30.38 -48.81 17.07
N CYS A 194 30.32 -49.87 16.28
CA CYS A 194 30.70 -51.21 16.72
C CYS A 194 32.22 -51.29 16.87
N GLU A 195 32.68 -51.76 17.99
CA GLU A 195 34.10 -51.90 18.30
C GLU A 195 34.77 -52.98 17.44
N THR A 196 33.99 -54.01 17.03
CA THR A 196 34.54 -55.17 16.31
C THR A 196 34.56 -54.95 14.78
N CYS A 197 33.43 -54.56 14.17
CA CYS A 197 33.31 -54.42 12.73
C CYS A 197 33.54 -52.97 12.25
N GLY A 198 33.43 -51.97 13.17
CA GLY A 198 33.60 -50.57 12.85
C GLY A 198 32.38 -49.89 12.27
N ASP A 199 31.28 -50.62 12.09
CA ASP A 199 30.01 -50.08 11.51
C ASP A 199 29.44 -48.99 12.42
N ILE A 200 28.81 -48.00 11.77
CA ILE A 200 28.22 -46.83 12.45
C ILE A 200 26.69 -46.89 12.31
N PHE A 201 26.03 -46.78 13.45
CA PHE A 201 24.57 -46.75 13.57
C PHE A 201 24.15 -45.35 14.03
N THR A 202 23.37 -44.64 13.18
CA THR A 202 22.88 -43.30 13.48
C THR A 202 21.40 -43.35 13.84
N ALA A 203 21.02 -42.65 14.91
CA ALA A 203 19.62 -42.55 15.33
C ALA A 203 18.75 -41.96 14.21
N GLU A 204 17.52 -42.44 14.09
CA GLU A 204 16.56 -41.97 13.11
C GLU A 204 16.03 -40.59 13.48
N LEU A 205 15.79 -39.75 12.47
CA LEU A 205 15.20 -38.44 12.65
C LEU A 205 13.72 -38.59 13.06
N PRO A 206 13.26 -37.90 14.11
CA PRO A 206 11.85 -37.95 14.49
C PRO A 206 10.93 -37.47 13.35
N LYS A 207 9.76 -38.09 13.19
CA LYS A 207 8.81 -37.73 12.12
C LYS A 207 8.37 -36.27 12.17
N GLU A 208 8.30 -35.71 13.37
CA GLU A 208 7.92 -34.30 13.61
C GLU A 208 8.92 -33.30 13.03
N ALA A 209 10.16 -33.73 12.77
CA ALA A 209 11.19 -32.88 12.14
C ALA A 209 10.87 -32.52 10.69
N GLY A 210 10.02 -33.34 10.04
CA GLY A 210 9.64 -33.12 8.65
C GLY A 210 10.69 -33.62 7.65
N PRO A 211 10.36 -33.60 6.37
CA PRO A 211 11.24 -34.20 5.34
C PRO A 211 12.39 -33.30 4.87
N GLY A 212 12.35 -31.99 5.14
CA GLY A 212 13.33 -31.05 4.62
C GLY A 212 13.82 -30.03 5.63
N LYS A 213 14.88 -29.32 5.26
CA LYS A 213 15.47 -28.25 6.07
C LYS A 213 14.49 -27.09 6.32
N TYR A 214 13.65 -26.78 5.34
CA TYR A 214 12.71 -25.65 5.37
C TYR A 214 11.29 -26.20 5.20
N ASP A 215 10.40 -25.83 6.10
CA ASP A 215 8.98 -26.14 5.88
C ASP A 215 8.30 -25.06 5.02
N ALA A 216 7.07 -25.30 4.60
CA ALA A 216 6.32 -24.42 3.68
C ALA A 216 6.13 -22.98 4.21
N SER A 217 6.18 -22.79 5.54
CA SER A 217 6.00 -21.46 6.14
C SER A 217 7.22 -20.55 5.92
N VAL A 218 8.43 -21.11 5.75
CA VAL A 218 9.65 -20.30 5.59
C VAL A 218 9.60 -19.46 4.31
N PRO A 219 9.42 -20.05 3.10
CA PRO A 219 9.29 -19.22 1.90
C PRO A 219 8.06 -18.29 1.93
N ALA A 220 6.96 -18.68 2.58
CA ALA A 220 5.77 -17.85 2.74
C ALA A 220 6.06 -16.57 3.55
N VAL A 221 6.75 -16.72 4.71
CA VAL A 221 7.18 -15.59 5.56
C VAL A 221 8.16 -14.70 4.79
N VAL A 222 9.17 -15.31 4.15
CA VAL A 222 10.21 -14.57 3.41
C VAL A 222 9.58 -13.79 2.25
N ALA A 223 8.68 -14.40 1.49
CA ALA A 223 7.97 -13.76 0.37
C ALA A 223 7.11 -12.58 0.87
N THR A 224 6.37 -12.77 1.96
CA THR A 224 5.52 -11.72 2.55
C THR A 224 6.37 -10.53 3.02
N LEU A 225 7.47 -10.78 3.74
CA LEU A 225 8.38 -9.72 4.19
C LEU A 225 9.02 -9.01 3.00
N ARG A 226 9.41 -9.76 1.98
CA ARG A 226 10.07 -9.20 0.78
C ARG A 226 9.11 -8.37 -0.07
N TYR A 227 7.98 -8.94 -0.44
CA TYR A 227 7.08 -8.38 -1.45
C TYR A 227 5.86 -7.66 -0.85
N GLY A 228 5.47 -8.01 0.37
CA GLY A 228 4.42 -7.30 1.10
C GLY A 228 4.95 -6.10 1.87
N GLU A 229 6.07 -6.29 2.60
CA GLU A 229 6.62 -5.25 3.47
C GLU A 229 7.83 -4.53 2.87
N GLY A 230 8.32 -4.99 1.71
CA GLY A 230 9.42 -4.36 0.99
C GLY A 230 10.78 -4.54 1.68
N MET A 231 10.96 -5.60 2.46
CA MET A 231 12.22 -5.86 3.16
C MET A 231 13.28 -6.39 2.19
N PRO A 232 14.45 -5.72 2.04
CA PRO A 232 15.52 -6.23 1.18
C PRO A 232 16.13 -7.53 1.72
N TRP A 233 16.54 -8.42 0.79
CA TRP A 233 17.17 -9.72 1.12
C TRP A 233 18.29 -9.59 2.15
N ASN A 234 19.19 -8.60 1.94
CA ASN A 234 20.35 -8.41 2.81
C ASN A 234 19.97 -7.96 4.22
N ARG A 235 18.89 -7.18 4.37
CA ARG A 235 18.41 -6.73 5.70
C ARG A 235 17.83 -7.91 6.48
N LEU A 236 16.99 -8.74 5.83
CA LEU A 236 16.45 -9.95 6.43
C LEU A 236 17.56 -10.94 6.79
N GLY A 237 18.51 -11.16 5.86
CA GLY A 237 19.68 -12.03 6.09
C GLY A 237 20.51 -11.59 7.29
N ARG A 238 20.76 -10.28 7.42
CA ARG A 238 21.52 -9.72 8.55
C ARG A 238 20.74 -9.91 9.88
N MET A 239 19.45 -9.63 9.87
CA MET A 239 18.59 -9.80 11.06
C MET A 239 18.59 -11.26 11.53
N GLN A 240 18.42 -12.20 10.60
CA GLN A 240 18.42 -13.65 10.89
C GLN A 240 19.81 -14.11 11.38
N GLN A 241 20.88 -13.60 10.79
CA GLN A 241 22.27 -13.90 11.21
C GLN A 241 22.49 -13.47 12.67
N LEU A 242 22.06 -12.26 13.03
CA LEU A 242 22.18 -11.74 14.39
C LEU A 242 21.31 -12.53 15.40
N ALA A 243 20.21 -13.11 14.94
CA ALA A 243 19.33 -13.97 15.75
C ALA A 243 19.85 -15.41 15.86
N GLY A 244 21.00 -15.72 15.27
CA GLY A 244 21.60 -17.07 15.31
C GLY A 244 20.94 -18.08 14.37
N VAL A 245 20.10 -17.64 13.44
CA VAL A 245 19.43 -18.49 12.44
C VAL A 245 19.78 -17.99 11.05
N PRO A 246 21.00 -18.29 10.55
CA PRO A 246 21.48 -17.72 9.29
C PRO A 246 20.61 -18.12 8.09
N LEU A 247 20.19 -17.11 7.31
CA LEU A 247 19.39 -17.28 6.10
C LEU A 247 19.92 -16.30 5.04
N PRO A 248 20.99 -16.69 4.30
CA PRO A 248 21.63 -15.80 3.30
C PRO A 248 20.66 -15.37 2.20
N ALA A 249 20.94 -14.25 1.56
CA ALA A 249 20.13 -13.69 0.47
C ALA A 249 19.94 -14.67 -0.70
N SER A 250 20.96 -15.49 -0.99
CA SER A 250 20.88 -16.55 -2.02
C SER A 250 19.78 -17.57 -1.68
N ASP A 251 19.84 -18.08 -0.44
CA ASP A 251 18.88 -19.10 0.04
C ASP A 251 17.46 -18.53 0.05
N GLN A 252 17.30 -17.28 0.53
CA GLN A 252 16.01 -16.58 0.51
C GLN A 252 15.41 -16.53 -0.90
N TRP A 253 16.24 -16.14 -1.89
CA TRP A 253 15.81 -16.05 -3.29
C TRP A 253 15.43 -17.42 -3.84
N GLU A 254 16.27 -18.44 -3.62
CA GLU A 254 16.02 -19.81 -4.10
C GLU A 254 14.71 -20.36 -3.52
N LEU A 255 14.53 -20.24 -2.21
CA LEU A 255 13.30 -20.67 -1.52
C LEU A 255 12.05 -20.03 -2.12
N VAL A 256 12.07 -18.70 -2.29
CA VAL A 256 10.90 -17.96 -2.80
C VAL A 256 10.65 -18.28 -4.27
N ARG A 257 11.73 -18.35 -5.09
CA ARG A 257 11.63 -18.71 -6.51
C ARG A 257 11.01 -20.10 -6.70
N ASP A 258 11.47 -21.07 -5.92
CA ASP A 258 11.05 -22.47 -6.07
C ASP A 258 9.62 -22.67 -5.50
N ALA A 259 9.32 -22.05 -4.36
CA ALA A 259 7.98 -22.05 -3.78
C ALA A 259 6.93 -21.42 -4.70
N ALA A 260 7.32 -20.44 -5.54
CA ALA A 260 6.40 -19.84 -6.51
C ALA A 260 5.80 -20.87 -7.47
N GLN A 261 6.52 -21.99 -7.73
CA GLN A 261 6.06 -23.06 -8.62
C GLN A 261 5.16 -24.08 -7.93
N GLN A 262 4.99 -23.99 -6.61
CA GLN A 262 4.29 -24.97 -5.80
C GLN A 262 2.95 -24.38 -5.31
N GLY A 263 2.05 -24.13 -6.25
CA GLY A 263 0.71 -23.59 -6.01
C GLY A 263 0.54 -22.12 -6.31
N PRO A 264 1.41 -21.20 -5.79
CA PRO A 264 1.24 -19.76 -6.03
C PRO A 264 1.11 -19.35 -7.50
N ARG A 265 1.85 -19.98 -8.42
CA ARG A 265 1.76 -19.69 -9.85
C ARG A 265 0.38 -20.07 -10.42
N ASP A 266 -0.12 -21.24 -10.07
CA ASP A 266 -1.40 -21.75 -10.58
C ASP A 266 -2.55 -20.82 -10.15
N VAL A 267 -2.55 -20.43 -8.88
CA VAL A 267 -3.52 -19.47 -8.33
C VAL A 267 -3.37 -18.09 -9.00
N HIS A 268 -2.14 -17.60 -9.13
CA HIS A 268 -1.89 -16.30 -9.77
C HIS A 268 -2.44 -16.26 -11.19
N GLN A 269 -2.21 -17.33 -11.97
CA GLN A 269 -2.74 -17.43 -13.33
C GLN A 269 -4.26 -17.38 -13.32
N HIS A 270 -4.90 -18.11 -12.42
CA HIS A 270 -6.36 -18.09 -12.29
C HIS A 270 -6.89 -16.70 -11.83
N LEU A 271 -6.16 -16.01 -10.96
CA LEU A 271 -6.50 -14.63 -10.57
C LEU A 271 -6.46 -13.68 -11.78
N VAL A 272 -5.49 -13.85 -12.69
CA VAL A 272 -5.40 -13.06 -13.93
C VAL A 272 -6.65 -13.32 -14.80
N GLU A 273 -7.06 -14.58 -14.96
CA GLU A 273 -8.27 -14.95 -15.71
C GLU A 273 -9.53 -14.33 -15.09
N LEU A 274 -9.66 -14.40 -13.76
CA LEU A 274 -10.79 -13.81 -13.04
C LEU A 274 -10.78 -12.29 -13.11
N ALA A 275 -9.60 -11.66 -13.04
CA ALA A 275 -9.46 -10.20 -13.10
C ALA A 275 -9.94 -9.67 -14.45
N ALA A 276 -9.72 -10.40 -15.54
CA ALA A 276 -10.19 -10.04 -16.89
C ALA A 276 -11.72 -9.92 -16.95
N GLN A 277 -12.45 -10.62 -16.06
CA GLN A 277 -13.92 -10.64 -16.04
C GLN A 277 -14.52 -9.50 -15.18
N GLY A 278 -13.71 -8.61 -14.62
CA GLY A 278 -14.17 -7.53 -13.75
C GLY A 278 -15.09 -6.52 -14.45
N GLU A 279 -16.04 -5.98 -13.70
CA GLU A 279 -16.97 -4.93 -14.18
C GLU A 279 -16.30 -3.57 -14.24
N LEU A 280 -15.35 -3.35 -13.32
CA LEU A 280 -14.56 -2.12 -13.21
C LEU A 280 -13.08 -2.52 -13.05
N VAL A 281 -12.23 -1.88 -13.82
CA VAL A 281 -10.78 -2.11 -13.77
C VAL A 281 -10.06 -0.76 -13.59
N HIS A 282 -9.31 -0.67 -12.52
CA HIS A 282 -8.40 0.46 -12.27
C HIS A 282 -7.02 0.10 -12.81
N ASN A 283 -6.33 1.01 -13.47
CA ASN A 283 -4.94 0.80 -13.88
C ASN A 283 -4.10 2.07 -13.77
N ASP A 284 -2.81 1.89 -13.52
CA ASP A 284 -1.82 2.95 -13.48
C ASP A 284 -0.42 2.34 -13.49
N ASP A 285 0.62 3.14 -13.76
CA ASP A 285 2.00 2.64 -13.74
C ASP A 285 2.93 3.55 -12.92
N THR A 286 4.02 2.93 -12.45
CA THR A 286 5.14 3.63 -11.82
C THR A 286 6.45 3.10 -12.41
N THR A 287 7.46 3.97 -12.53
CA THR A 287 8.77 3.55 -13.04
C THR A 287 9.39 2.47 -12.15
N MET A 288 10.13 1.56 -12.76
CA MET A 288 10.85 0.49 -12.07
C MET A 288 12.26 0.36 -12.68
N ARG A 289 13.14 -0.37 -11.98
CA ARG A 289 14.49 -0.67 -12.45
C ARG A 289 14.67 -2.18 -12.50
N VAL A 290 14.97 -2.70 -13.70
CA VAL A 290 15.36 -4.08 -13.93
C VAL A 290 16.73 -4.02 -14.61
N LEU A 291 17.77 -4.47 -13.93
CA LEU A 291 19.17 -4.29 -14.40
C LEU A 291 19.39 -4.94 -15.77
N GLU A 292 18.85 -6.14 -15.98
CA GLU A 292 18.92 -6.85 -17.27
C GLU A 292 18.37 -5.98 -18.41
N LEU A 293 17.21 -5.34 -18.23
CA LEU A 293 16.60 -4.48 -19.25
C LEU A 293 17.38 -3.18 -19.42
N MET A 294 17.88 -2.61 -18.34
CA MET A 294 18.74 -1.40 -18.39
C MET A 294 20.03 -1.70 -19.15
N GLU A 295 20.60 -2.90 -19.02
CA GLU A 295 21.79 -3.31 -19.76
C GLU A 295 21.49 -3.46 -21.25
N LYS A 296 20.33 -4.01 -21.62
CA LYS A 296 19.87 -4.05 -23.04
C LYS A 296 19.81 -2.64 -23.61
N THR A 297 19.21 -1.70 -22.87
CA THR A 297 19.11 -0.27 -23.29
C THR A 297 20.49 0.34 -23.50
N LYS A 298 21.45 0.10 -22.60
CA LYS A 298 22.83 0.60 -22.75
C LYS A 298 23.52 0.04 -23.99
N ARG A 299 23.22 -1.20 -24.36
CA ARG A 299 23.74 -1.86 -25.56
C ARG A 299 22.96 -1.49 -26.83
N GLN A 300 22.01 -0.56 -26.73
CA GLN A 300 21.14 -0.11 -27.83
C GLN A 300 20.27 -1.25 -28.41
N GLN A 301 19.99 -2.29 -27.59
CA GLN A 301 19.08 -3.38 -27.95
C GLN A 301 17.64 -2.95 -27.60
N PRO A 302 16.67 -3.22 -28.48
CA PRO A 302 15.28 -2.87 -28.18
C PRO A 302 14.75 -3.67 -26.99
N LEU A 303 13.92 -3.01 -26.17
CA LEU A 303 13.18 -3.67 -25.10
C LEU A 303 11.91 -4.36 -25.63
N LEU A 304 11.33 -3.77 -26.70
CA LEU A 304 10.17 -4.30 -27.41
C LEU A 304 10.45 -4.21 -28.91
N GLU A 305 10.13 -5.27 -29.64
CA GLU A 305 10.32 -5.33 -31.11
C GLU A 305 9.37 -4.34 -31.82
N GLU A 306 8.14 -4.21 -31.29
CA GLU A 306 7.11 -3.32 -31.81
C GLU A 306 7.36 -1.83 -31.52
N ASP A 307 8.23 -1.52 -30.55
CA ASP A 307 8.60 -0.15 -30.20
C ASP A 307 10.10 -0.11 -29.85
N PRO A 308 10.97 -0.12 -30.87
CA PRO A 308 12.43 -0.15 -30.66
C PRO A 308 13.00 1.08 -29.93
N GLU A 309 12.26 2.18 -29.87
CA GLU A 309 12.68 3.41 -29.18
C GLU A 309 12.35 3.38 -27.68
N ARG A 310 11.55 2.42 -27.21
CA ARG A 310 11.16 2.27 -25.82
C ARG A 310 12.39 2.02 -24.94
N ARG A 311 12.56 2.83 -23.91
CA ARG A 311 13.67 2.70 -22.94
C ARG A 311 13.18 2.57 -21.50
N GLY A 312 11.91 2.91 -21.26
CA GLY A 312 11.32 2.90 -19.92
C GLY A 312 10.98 1.48 -19.44
N VAL A 313 11.12 1.28 -18.14
CA VAL A 313 10.68 0.05 -17.45
C VAL A 313 9.74 0.49 -16.34
N PHE A 314 8.59 -0.18 -16.24
CA PHE A 314 7.50 0.21 -15.35
C PHE A 314 7.00 -0.99 -14.55
N THR A 315 6.32 -0.73 -13.45
CA THR A 315 5.42 -1.69 -12.80
C THR A 315 4.01 -1.13 -12.94
N THR A 316 3.15 -1.84 -13.64
CA THR A 316 1.73 -1.55 -13.75
C THR A 316 1.01 -2.19 -12.55
N GLY A 317 0.12 -1.43 -11.92
CA GLY A 317 -0.87 -1.95 -10.99
C GLY A 317 -2.22 -2.03 -11.68
N VAL A 318 -2.94 -3.12 -11.47
CA VAL A 318 -4.32 -3.31 -11.93
C VAL A 318 -5.16 -3.74 -10.74
N VAL A 319 -6.31 -3.10 -10.53
CA VAL A 319 -7.28 -3.54 -9.52
C VAL A 319 -8.59 -3.86 -10.24
N SER A 320 -9.00 -5.11 -10.19
CA SER A 320 -10.23 -5.60 -10.82
C SER A 320 -11.32 -5.78 -9.78
N VAL A 321 -12.45 -5.11 -10.00
CA VAL A 321 -13.62 -5.10 -9.13
C VAL A 321 -14.76 -5.82 -9.85
N ALA A 322 -15.45 -6.71 -9.14
CA ALA A 322 -16.65 -7.40 -9.63
C ALA A 322 -17.57 -7.71 -8.45
N ALA A 323 -18.87 -7.77 -8.72
CA ALA A 323 -19.84 -8.16 -7.71
C ALA A 323 -19.59 -9.62 -7.26
N GLY A 324 -19.81 -9.89 -5.98
CA GLY A 324 -19.75 -11.24 -5.43
C GLY A 324 -18.37 -11.77 -5.08
N ARG A 325 -17.28 -10.98 -5.29
CA ARG A 325 -15.93 -11.36 -4.88
C ARG A 325 -15.12 -10.15 -4.38
N PRO A 326 -14.10 -10.38 -3.56
CA PRO A 326 -13.15 -9.32 -3.20
C PRO A 326 -12.39 -8.79 -4.43
N ASP A 327 -11.82 -7.61 -4.30
CA ASP A 327 -10.98 -6.99 -5.33
C ASP A 327 -9.74 -7.86 -5.59
N ILE A 328 -9.40 -8.02 -6.87
CA ILE A 328 -8.18 -8.68 -7.30
C ILE A 328 -7.17 -7.59 -7.65
N VAL A 329 -5.97 -7.69 -7.08
CA VAL A 329 -4.88 -6.75 -7.33
C VAL A 329 -3.76 -7.49 -8.05
N LEU A 330 -3.36 -6.97 -9.21
CA LEU A 330 -2.30 -7.57 -10.04
C LEU A 330 -1.19 -6.54 -10.31
N PHE A 331 0.03 -7.05 -10.47
CA PHE A 331 1.19 -6.27 -10.83
C PHE A 331 1.88 -6.88 -12.04
N PHE A 332 2.38 -6.01 -12.95
CA PHE A 332 3.10 -6.41 -14.16
C PHE A 332 4.31 -5.49 -14.32
N THR A 333 5.52 -6.05 -14.23
CA THR A 333 6.78 -5.29 -14.33
C THR A 333 7.50 -5.61 -15.64
N GLY A 334 7.78 -4.58 -16.43
CA GLY A 334 8.44 -4.74 -17.72
C GLY A 334 8.44 -3.43 -18.52
N PRO A 335 8.70 -3.52 -19.82
CA PRO A 335 8.72 -2.35 -20.69
C PRO A 335 7.33 -1.82 -21.09
N HIS A 336 6.27 -2.62 -20.90
CA HIS A 336 4.91 -2.23 -21.27
C HIS A 336 4.32 -1.22 -20.29
N HIS A 337 3.55 -0.27 -20.81
CA HIS A 337 2.77 0.69 -20.03
C HIS A 337 1.44 0.07 -19.53
N ALA A 338 0.80 0.77 -18.61
CA ALA A 338 -0.44 0.31 -17.98
C ALA A 338 -1.56 0.00 -18.99
N GLY A 339 -1.70 0.78 -20.05
CA GLY A 339 -2.69 0.52 -21.12
C GLY A 339 -2.40 -0.77 -21.89
N GLU A 340 -1.12 -1.03 -22.18
CA GLU A 340 -0.68 -2.23 -22.89
C GLU A 340 -0.89 -3.49 -22.03
N ASN A 341 -0.51 -3.42 -20.76
CA ASN A 341 -0.72 -4.51 -19.80
C ASN A 341 -2.23 -4.79 -19.60
N LEU A 342 -3.05 -3.74 -19.56
CA LEU A 342 -4.51 -3.88 -19.46
C LEU A 342 -5.08 -4.54 -20.72
N ARG A 343 -4.57 -4.18 -21.90
CA ARG A 343 -4.97 -4.84 -23.17
C ARG A 343 -4.74 -6.35 -23.07
N SER A 344 -3.52 -6.75 -22.71
CA SER A 344 -3.14 -8.16 -22.58
C SER A 344 -4.01 -8.88 -21.55
N LEU A 345 -4.32 -8.23 -20.44
CA LEU A 345 -5.22 -8.79 -19.42
C LEU A 345 -6.62 -9.05 -20.03
N LEU A 346 -7.17 -8.05 -20.72
CA LEU A 346 -8.55 -8.12 -21.25
C LEU A 346 -8.70 -9.04 -22.47
N GLU A 347 -7.60 -9.54 -23.06
CA GLU A 347 -7.65 -10.59 -24.08
C GLU A 347 -8.31 -11.87 -23.55
N ALA A 348 -8.22 -12.12 -22.23
CA ALA A 348 -8.86 -13.26 -21.56
C ALA A 348 -10.32 -12.99 -21.17
N ARG A 349 -10.86 -11.81 -21.51
CA ARG A 349 -12.24 -11.44 -21.15
C ARG A 349 -13.25 -12.15 -22.05
N SER A 350 -14.31 -12.70 -21.45
CA SER A 350 -15.41 -13.31 -22.20
C SER A 350 -16.10 -12.26 -23.09
N ALA A 351 -16.29 -12.62 -24.36
CA ALA A 351 -16.97 -11.76 -25.36
C ALA A 351 -18.44 -11.48 -25.02
N GLU A 352 -19.04 -12.30 -24.16
CA GLU A 352 -20.45 -12.15 -23.72
C GLU A 352 -20.62 -11.05 -22.68
N LEU A 353 -19.54 -10.65 -22.00
CA LEU A 353 -19.61 -9.63 -20.96
C LEU A 353 -19.63 -8.22 -21.59
N PRO A 354 -20.35 -7.27 -20.97
CA PRO A 354 -20.31 -5.89 -21.42
C PRO A 354 -18.93 -5.28 -21.24
N PRO A 355 -18.61 -4.19 -21.95
CA PRO A 355 -17.32 -3.51 -21.78
C PRO A 355 -17.11 -3.12 -20.30
N PRO A 356 -15.94 -3.37 -19.72
CA PRO A 356 -15.70 -2.95 -18.33
C PRO A 356 -15.48 -1.43 -18.28
N ILE A 357 -15.76 -0.84 -17.13
CA ILE A 357 -15.35 0.53 -16.85
C ILE A 357 -13.85 0.50 -16.57
N GLN A 358 -13.09 1.34 -17.26
CA GLN A 358 -11.65 1.54 -16.98
C GLN A 358 -11.47 2.87 -16.25
N MET A 359 -10.94 2.83 -15.03
CA MET A 359 -10.57 4.03 -14.27
C MET A 359 -9.05 4.21 -14.30
N CYS A 360 -8.60 5.32 -14.87
CA CYS A 360 -7.17 5.64 -14.96
C CYS A 360 -6.96 7.17 -14.91
N ASP A 361 -5.71 7.62 -14.89
CA ASP A 361 -5.44 9.02 -15.14
C ASP A 361 -5.63 9.32 -16.67
N ALA A 362 -5.59 10.59 -17.05
CA ALA A 362 -5.86 10.98 -18.41
C ALA A 362 -4.62 10.85 -19.35
N LEU A 363 -3.56 10.17 -18.91
CA LEU A 363 -2.37 9.93 -19.74
C LEU A 363 -2.69 8.87 -20.81
N SER A 364 -2.33 9.16 -22.06
CA SER A 364 -2.60 8.27 -23.20
C SER A 364 -2.02 6.86 -23.00
N ARG A 365 -0.84 6.77 -22.39
CA ARG A 365 -0.16 5.48 -22.13
C ARG A 365 -0.93 4.56 -21.17
N ASN A 366 -1.86 5.10 -20.39
CA ASN A 366 -2.68 4.31 -19.45
C ASN A 366 -3.98 3.82 -20.08
N MET A 367 -4.31 4.33 -21.28
CA MET A 367 -5.52 3.97 -22.01
C MET A 367 -5.16 3.02 -23.15
N PRO A 368 -5.72 1.81 -23.18
CA PRO A 368 -5.52 0.93 -24.32
C PRO A 368 -6.22 1.48 -25.55
N HIS A 369 -5.53 1.51 -26.66
CA HIS A 369 -6.15 1.80 -27.96
C HIS A 369 -6.82 0.51 -28.45
N ASP A 370 -7.95 0.64 -29.10
CA ASP A 370 -8.67 -0.44 -29.79
C ASP A 370 -9.34 -1.51 -28.90
N LEU A 371 -9.53 -1.22 -27.60
CA LEU A 371 -10.28 -2.12 -26.71
C LEU A 371 -11.67 -1.52 -26.36
N ARG A 372 -12.64 -2.42 -26.23
CA ARG A 372 -13.99 -2.06 -25.82
C ARG A 372 -14.00 -1.85 -24.30
N VAL A 373 -13.77 -0.60 -23.89
CA VAL A 373 -13.82 -0.17 -22.48
C VAL A 373 -14.59 1.15 -22.37
N ILE A 374 -15.20 1.40 -21.23
CA ILE A 374 -15.86 2.68 -20.89
C ILE A 374 -14.89 3.47 -20.03
N VAL A 375 -14.22 4.48 -20.59
CA VAL A 375 -13.12 5.19 -19.92
C VAL A 375 -13.64 6.22 -18.92
N ALA A 376 -13.25 6.10 -17.66
CA ALA A 376 -13.38 7.10 -16.60
C ALA A 376 -11.98 7.67 -16.29
N ASN A 377 -11.90 8.97 -16.06
CA ASN A 377 -10.64 9.60 -15.64
C ASN A 377 -10.72 10.05 -14.17
N CYS A 378 -9.59 10.04 -13.52
CA CYS A 378 -9.45 10.29 -12.08
C CYS A 378 -9.67 11.77 -11.74
N LEU A 379 -10.77 12.08 -11.04
CA LEU A 379 -11.12 13.44 -10.61
C LEU A 379 -10.09 13.99 -9.61
N ALA A 380 -9.44 13.13 -8.83
CA ALA A 380 -8.39 13.54 -7.89
C ALA A 380 -7.19 14.16 -8.61
N HIS A 381 -6.86 13.71 -9.83
CA HIS A 381 -5.81 14.33 -10.65
C HIS A 381 -6.21 15.73 -11.12
N GLY A 382 -7.47 15.89 -11.54
CA GLY A 382 -8.02 17.23 -11.86
C GLY A 382 -7.93 18.17 -10.66
N ARG A 383 -8.35 17.69 -9.48
CA ARG A 383 -8.27 18.44 -8.23
C ARG A 383 -6.83 18.85 -7.88
N ARG A 384 -5.86 17.94 -8.07
CA ARG A 384 -4.45 18.19 -7.75
C ARG A 384 -3.88 19.35 -8.57
N ASN A 385 -4.25 19.49 -9.84
CA ASN A 385 -3.80 20.60 -10.67
C ASN A 385 -4.16 21.96 -10.05
N PHE A 386 -5.33 22.07 -9.41
CA PHE A 386 -5.73 23.30 -8.69
C PHE A 386 -4.96 23.45 -7.36
N VAL A 387 -4.75 22.39 -6.62
CA VAL A 387 -3.96 22.43 -5.38
C VAL A 387 -2.54 22.97 -5.64
N ASP A 388 -1.95 22.60 -6.77
CA ASP A 388 -0.59 23.00 -7.12
C ASP A 388 -0.46 24.53 -7.36
N VAL A 389 -1.56 25.22 -7.69
CA VAL A 389 -1.57 26.67 -7.98
C VAL A 389 -2.26 27.50 -6.89
N VAL A 390 -2.59 26.91 -5.74
CA VAL A 390 -3.36 27.57 -4.65
C VAL A 390 -2.68 28.84 -4.11
N ARG A 391 -1.36 28.91 -4.15
CA ARG A 391 -0.60 30.07 -3.64
C ARG A 391 -0.84 31.33 -4.46
N ASP A 392 -0.97 31.15 -5.77
CA ASP A 392 -1.09 32.24 -6.73
C ASP A 392 -2.55 32.62 -6.98
N PHE A 393 -3.48 31.65 -6.84
CA PHE A 393 -4.90 31.80 -7.13
C PHE A 393 -5.79 31.24 -6.02
N PRO A 394 -5.67 31.76 -4.78
CA PRO A 394 -6.35 31.13 -3.62
C PRO A 394 -7.88 31.16 -3.71
N ALA A 395 -8.48 32.23 -4.24
CA ALA A 395 -9.94 32.37 -4.32
C ALA A 395 -10.54 31.40 -5.34
N GLU A 396 -9.94 31.34 -6.53
CA GLU A 396 -10.37 30.44 -7.63
C GLU A 396 -10.22 28.98 -7.20
N VAL A 397 -9.08 28.65 -6.61
CA VAL A 397 -8.80 27.29 -6.11
C VAL A 397 -9.77 26.91 -4.99
N GLN A 398 -10.05 27.84 -4.07
CA GLN A 398 -11.02 27.59 -2.98
C GLN A 398 -12.39 27.19 -3.56
N TYR A 399 -12.88 27.93 -4.55
CA TYR A 399 -14.16 27.66 -5.20
C TYR A 399 -14.22 26.24 -5.77
N VAL A 400 -13.18 25.86 -6.55
CA VAL A 400 -13.09 24.52 -7.16
C VAL A 400 -13.02 23.43 -6.09
N LEU A 401 -12.16 23.61 -5.06
CA LEU A 401 -11.97 22.60 -4.01
C LEU A 401 -13.23 22.41 -3.16
N GLU A 402 -13.99 23.49 -2.89
CA GLU A 402 -15.26 23.40 -2.14
C GLU A 402 -16.34 22.71 -2.97
N SER A 403 -16.41 22.97 -4.27
CA SER A 403 -17.33 22.27 -5.19
C SER A 403 -17.02 20.76 -5.21
N LEU A 404 -15.77 20.40 -5.44
CA LEU A 404 -15.35 18.98 -5.47
C LEU A 404 -15.53 18.30 -4.10
N LYS A 405 -15.34 19.02 -3.00
CA LYS A 405 -15.56 18.52 -1.64
C LYS A 405 -17.00 18.02 -1.46
N GLN A 406 -17.99 18.77 -1.97
CA GLN A 406 -19.40 18.37 -1.89
C GLN A 406 -19.61 17.04 -2.62
N VAL A 407 -19.04 16.89 -3.82
CA VAL A 407 -19.14 15.66 -4.63
C VAL A 407 -18.53 14.46 -3.87
N TYR A 408 -17.35 14.64 -3.26
CA TYR A 408 -16.71 13.58 -2.46
C TYR A 408 -17.48 13.24 -1.20
N GLN A 409 -18.16 14.22 -0.59
CA GLN A 409 -19.04 13.99 0.57
C GLN A 409 -20.24 13.13 0.18
N THR A 410 -20.89 13.42 -0.95
CA THR A 410 -21.99 12.61 -1.48
C THR A 410 -21.52 11.16 -1.71
N ASP A 411 -20.34 10.96 -2.29
CA ASP A 411 -19.78 9.62 -2.52
C ASP A 411 -19.50 8.87 -1.21
N ALA A 412 -18.97 9.59 -0.21
CA ALA A 412 -18.70 9.01 1.11
C ALA A 412 -19.99 8.59 1.81
N GLU A 413 -21.06 9.38 1.68
CA GLU A 413 -22.38 9.05 2.21
C GLU A 413 -22.95 7.81 1.52
N ALA A 414 -22.87 7.72 0.18
CA ALA A 414 -23.33 6.57 -0.59
C ALA A 414 -22.61 5.29 -0.15
N LYS A 415 -21.31 5.38 0.08
CA LYS A 415 -20.49 4.24 0.59
C LYS A 415 -20.90 3.83 1.99
N THR A 416 -21.12 4.80 2.88
CA THR A 416 -21.53 4.54 4.28
C THR A 416 -22.91 3.87 4.33
N GLN A 417 -23.80 4.22 3.41
CA GLN A 417 -25.14 3.63 3.28
C GLN A 417 -25.13 2.32 2.50
N HIS A 418 -23.97 1.89 1.99
CA HIS A 418 -23.83 0.67 1.18
C HIS A 418 -24.76 0.63 -0.03
N LEU A 419 -24.95 1.78 -0.69
CA LEU A 419 -25.84 1.88 -1.85
C LEU A 419 -25.34 1.04 -3.03
N SER A 420 -26.27 0.43 -3.74
CA SER A 420 -26.00 -0.26 -5.00
C SER A 420 -25.47 0.73 -6.06
N PRO A 421 -24.81 0.25 -7.13
CA PRO A 421 -24.33 1.14 -8.20
C PRO A 421 -25.41 2.07 -8.78
N ASP A 422 -26.62 1.57 -8.95
CA ASP A 422 -27.75 2.36 -9.48
C ASP A 422 -28.26 3.40 -8.49
N GLU A 423 -28.36 3.04 -7.21
CA GLU A 423 -28.76 3.97 -6.15
C GLU A 423 -27.71 5.07 -5.96
N ARG A 424 -26.43 4.69 -5.99
CA ARG A 424 -25.31 5.63 -5.92
C ARG A 424 -25.36 6.60 -7.12
N LEU A 425 -25.61 6.09 -8.33
CA LEU A 425 -25.76 6.94 -9.51
C LEU A 425 -26.91 7.96 -9.33
N ARG A 426 -28.10 7.50 -8.89
CA ARG A 426 -29.24 8.39 -8.63
C ARG A 426 -28.91 9.47 -7.60
N MET A 427 -28.21 9.10 -6.53
CA MET A 427 -27.77 10.05 -5.49
C MET A 427 -26.83 11.11 -6.09
N HIS A 428 -25.86 10.70 -6.90
CA HIS A 428 -24.96 11.65 -7.58
C HIS A 428 -25.71 12.54 -8.59
N GLN A 429 -26.68 12.01 -9.32
CA GLN A 429 -27.50 12.78 -10.25
C GLN A 429 -28.31 13.87 -9.52
N GLN A 430 -28.82 13.57 -8.32
CA GLN A 430 -29.60 14.50 -7.52
C GLN A 430 -28.72 15.54 -6.80
N GLN A 431 -27.60 15.13 -6.22
CA GLN A 431 -26.80 15.99 -5.34
C GLN A 431 -25.53 16.54 -5.99
N SER A 432 -24.83 15.72 -6.77
CA SER A 432 -23.53 16.10 -7.36
C SER A 432 -23.67 16.77 -8.72
N SER A 433 -24.67 16.37 -9.54
CA SER A 433 -24.80 16.93 -10.90
C SER A 433 -25.01 18.45 -10.88
N PRO A 434 -25.90 19.02 -10.06
CA PRO A 434 -26.04 20.49 -10.01
C PRO A 434 -24.73 21.20 -9.67
N VAL A 435 -23.95 20.64 -8.73
CA VAL A 435 -22.65 21.21 -8.31
C VAL A 435 -21.66 21.16 -9.47
N MET A 436 -21.59 20.04 -10.18
CA MET A 436 -20.66 19.85 -11.30
C MET A 436 -21.09 20.73 -12.50
N ASP A 437 -22.40 20.88 -12.76
CA ASP A 437 -22.90 21.75 -13.82
C ASP A 437 -22.56 23.22 -13.55
N GLU A 438 -22.67 23.66 -12.30
CA GLU A 438 -22.28 24.99 -11.86
C GLU A 438 -20.77 25.19 -12.03
N LEU A 439 -19.98 24.23 -11.58
CA LEU A 439 -18.52 24.25 -11.73
C LEU A 439 -18.12 24.33 -13.22
N HIS A 440 -18.77 23.55 -14.08
CA HIS A 440 -18.51 23.55 -15.53
C HIS A 440 -18.74 24.93 -16.15
N ARG A 441 -19.88 25.55 -15.80
CA ARG A 441 -20.21 26.91 -16.27
C ARG A 441 -19.14 27.91 -15.80
N TRP A 442 -18.76 27.81 -14.52
CA TRP A 442 -17.75 28.68 -13.94
C TRP A 442 -16.38 28.52 -14.64
N LEU A 443 -15.96 27.28 -14.88
CA LEU A 443 -14.68 27.01 -15.56
C LEU A 443 -14.66 27.61 -16.97
N LYS A 444 -15.76 27.51 -17.73
CA LYS A 444 -15.88 28.09 -19.06
C LYS A 444 -15.84 29.61 -18.99
N ALA A 445 -16.58 30.22 -18.06
CA ALA A 445 -16.62 31.67 -17.89
C ALA A 445 -15.23 32.27 -17.63
N GLN A 446 -14.32 31.54 -16.95
CA GLN A 446 -12.95 32.03 -16.74
C GLN A 446 -12.23 32.36 -18.04
N PHE A 447 -12.50 31.62 -19.12
CA PHE A 447 -11.93 31.90 -20.46
C PHE A 447 -12.81 32.83 -21.30
N ASP A 448 -14.11 32.61 -21.32
CA ASP A 448 -15.06 33.38 -22.14
C ASP A 448 -15.04 34.88 -21.76
N GLU A 449 -14.91 35.16 -20.45
CA GLU A 449 -14.86 36.51 -19.88
C GLU A 449 -13.42 37.06 -19.79
N LYS A 450 -12.42 36.28 -20.26
CA LYS A 450 -10.99 36.63 -20.25
C LYS A 450 -10.42 36.93 -18.83
N LEU A 451 -10.93 36.20 -17.81
CA LEU A 451 -10.49 36.38 -16.42
C LEU A 451 -9.18 35.64 -16.15
N VAL A 452 -8.91 34.56 -16.89
CA VAL A 452 -7.74 33.71 -16.73
C VAL A 452 -7.02 33.52 -18.05
N GLU A 453 -5.69 33.67 -18.05
CA GLU A 453 -4.81 33.40 -19.19
C GLU A 453 -4.75 31.88 -19.46
N PRO A 454 -5.20 31.40 -20.65
CA PRO A 454 -5.22 29.95 -20.93
C PRO A 454 -3.87 29.24 -20.80
N ASN A 455 -2.77 29.91 -21.11
CA ASN A 455 -1.41 29.34 -21.04
C ASN A 455 -0.77 29.47 -19.65
N GLY A 456 -1.43 30.16 -18.72
CA GLY A 456 -0.99 30.31 -17.35
C GLY A 456 -1.22 29.02 -16.55
N SER A 457 -0.67 28.95 -15.34
CA SER A 457 -0.76 27.77 -14.48
C SER A 457 -2.21 27.42 -14.07
N LEU A 458 -3.03 28.44 -13.75
CA LEU A 458 -4.46 28.25 -13.49
C LEU A 458 -5.21 27.86 -14.77
N GLY A 459 -4.88 28.53 -15.90
CA GLY A 459 -5.45 28.21 -17.21
C GLY A 459 -5.20 26.76 -17.62
N ALA A 460 -4.01 26.23 -17.35
CA ALA A 460 -3.66 24.83 -17.62
C ALA A 460 -4.51 23.87 -16.77
N ALA A 461 -4.76 24.20 -15.49
CA ALA A 461 -5.62 23.39 -14.60
C ALA A 461 -7.07 23.39 -15.10
N ILE A 462 -7.59 24.55 -15.50
CA ILE A 462 -8.95 24.70 -16.07
C ILE A 462 -9.06 23.92 -17.39
N SER A 463 -8.08 24.09 -18.30
CA SER A 463 -8.03 23.40 -19.60
C SER A 463 -8.04 21.87 -19.42
N TYR A 464 -7.30 21.35 -18.45
CA TYR A 464 -7.32 19.92 -18.12
C TYR A 464 -8.74 19.44 -17.75
N MET A 465 -9.41 20.15 -16.83
CA MET A 465 -10.77 19.80 -16.40
C MET A 465 -11.75 19.83 -17.57
N LEU A 466 -11.73 20.90 -18.37
CA LEU A 466 -12.64 21.05 -19.52
C LEU A 466 -12.37 19.98 -20.59
N LYS A 467 -11.10 19.72 -20.92
CA LYS A 467 -10.70 18.74 -21.93
C LYS A 467 -11.19 17.33 -21.60
N TYR A 468 -11.09 16.93 -20.33
CA TYR A 468 -11.44 15.58 -19.91
C TYR A 468 -12.79 15.50 -19.20
N TRP A 469 -13.62 16.56 -19.26
CA TRP A 469 -14.88 16.72 -18.51
C TRP A 469 -15.76 15.49 -18.56
N GLU A 470 -16.04 14.98 -19.77
CA GLU A 470 -16.91 13.84 -19.99
C GLU A 470 -16.44 12.58 -19.25
N LYS A 471 -15.13 12.35 -19.27
CA LYS A 471 -14.52 11.17 -18.61
C LYS A 471 -14.40 11.37 -17.09
N LEU A 472 -14.13 12.61 -16.65
CA LEU A 472 -14.04 12.96 -15.22
C LEU A 472 -15.39 12.89 -14.52
N THR A 473 -16.49 13.10 -15.26
CA THR A 473 -17.87 13.11 -14.74
C THR A 473 -18.66 11.85 -15.11
N LEU A 474 -17.99 10.77 -15.50
CA LEU A 474 -18.64 9.51 -15.88
C LEU A 474 -19.55 8.97 -14.77
N PHE A 475 -19.20 9.20 -13.50
CA PHE A 475 -19.95 8.77 -12.33
C PHE A 475 -21.36 9.37 -12.24
N LEU A 476 -21.66 10.41 -13.05
CA LEU A 476 -23.00 11.02 -13.16
C LEU A 476 -23.88 10.32 -14.21
N ARG A 477 -23.33 9.39 -15.00
CA ARG A 477 -24.03 8.79 -16.14
C ARG A 477 -24.00 7.26 -16.16
N VAL A 478 -22.96 6.65 -15.57
CA VAL A 478 -22.75 5.20 -15.65
C VAL A 478 -22.72 4.61 -14.24
N PRO A 479 -23.64 3.65 -13.96
CA PRO A 479 -23.63 2.96 -12.66
C PRO A 479 -22.27 2.28 -12.41
N GLY A 480 -21.76 2.36 -11.21
CA GLY A 480 -20.51 1.74 -10.81
C GLY A 480 -19.25 2.55 -11.15
N ALA A 481 -19.34 3.60 -11.97
CA ALA A 481 -18.18 4.44 -12.30
C ALA A 481 -17.67 5.16 -11.03
N PRO A 482 -16.37 5.00 -10.68
CA PRO A 482 -15.80 5.66 -9.50
C PRO A 482 -15.40 7.10 -9.80
N LEU A 483 -15.15 7.90 -8.75
CA LEU A 483 -14.67 9.28 -8.88
C LEU A 483 -13.17 9.34 -9.14
N ASP A 484 -12.41 8.40 -8.60
CA ASP A 484 -10.95 8.48 -8.61
C ASP A 484 -10.28 7.10 -8.69
N ASN A 485 -8.96 7.13 -8.90
CA ASN A 485 -8.10 5.95 -9.03
C ASN A 485 -7.32 5.65 -7.73
N ASN A 486 -7.75 6.17 -6.60
CA ASN A 486 -7.01 6.07 -5.33
C ASN A 486 -6.75 4.62 -4.90
N VAL A 487 -7.63 3.68 -5.27
CA VAL A 487 -7.46 2.26 -4.93
C VAL A 487 -6.21 1.69 -5.62
N CYS A 488 -6.02 1.99 -6.89
CA CYS A 488 -4.84 1.56 -7.65
C CYS A 488 -3.56 2.29 -7.20
N GLU A 489 -3.66 3.59 -6.91
CA GLU A 489 -2.53 4.37 -6.38
C GLU A 489 -2.05 3.80 -5.04
N ARG A 490 -2.97 3.37 -4.16
CA ARG A 490 -2.61 2.71 -2.90
C ARG A 490 -1.92 1.36 -3.14
N ALA A 491 -2.41 0.58 -4.09
CA ALA A 491 -1.79 -0.70 -4.46
C ALA A 491 -0.35 -0.48 -4.96
N LEU A 492 -0.14 0.49 -5.85
CA LEU A 492 1.18 0.82 -6.40
C LEU A 492 2.20 1.25 -5.34
N LYS A 493 1.77 1.70 -4.16
CA LYS A 493 2.69 2.02 -3.05
C LYS A 493 3.54 0.82 -2.65
N MET A 494 3.06 -0.40 -2.83
CA MET A 494 3.84 -1.62 -2.58
C MET A 494 5.05 -1.69 -3.53
N ALA A 495 4.84 -1.50 -4.83
CA ALA A 495 5.90 -1.49 -5.84
C ALA A 495 6.88 -0.31 -5.60
N ILE A 496 6.35 0.86 -5.25
CA ILE A 496 7.16 2.06 -4.92
C ILE A 496 8.02 1.80 -3.68
N ARG A 497 7.46 1.18 -2.64
CA ARG A 497 8.18 0.78 -1.42
C ARG A 497 9.31 -0.19 -1.76
N HIS A 498 9.01 -1.21 -2.58
CA HIS A 498 10.00 -2.18 -3.05
C HIS A 498 11.15 -1.45 -3.78
N ARG A 499 10.83 -0.58 -4.74
CA ARG A 499 11.82 0.21 -5.50
C ARG A 499 12.68 1.08 -4.57
N LYS A 500 12.10 1.73 -3.57
CA LYS A 500 12.83 2.58 -2.62
C LYS A 500 13.76 1.80 -1.71
N ASN A 501 13.31 0.64 -1.23
CA ASN A 501 14.06 -0.17 -0.26
C ASN A 501 15.11 -1.07 -0.92
N SER A 502 14.78 -1.67 -2.06
CA SER A 502 15.58 -2.67 -2.76
C SER A 502 16.25 -2.15 -4.02
N LEU A 503 15.84 -0.97 -4.50
CA LEU A 503 16.37 -0.19 -5.61
C LEU A 503 16.06 -0.79 -7.00
N PHE A 504 16.15 -2.10 -7.20
CA PHE A 504 16.02 -2.74 -8.52
C PHE A 504 15.67 -4.23 -8.41
N TYR A 505 15.20 -4.79 -9.49
CA TYR A 505 15.24 -6.22 -9.77
C TYR A 505 16.49 -6.53 -10.61
N LYS A 506 17.13 -7.66 -10.36
CA LYS A 506 18.33 -8.07 -11.11
C LYS A 506 17.97 -8.51 -12.54
N SER A 507 16.87 -9.26 -12.67
CA SER A 507 16.43 -9.84 -13.96
C SER A 507 14.92 -9.68 -14.16
N GLN A 508 14.46 -9.83 -15.40
CA GLN A 508 13.03 -9.83 -15.74
C GLN A 508 12.31 -11.00 -15.06
N ARG A 509 12.96 -12.18 -14.99
CA ARG A 509 12.44 -13.33 -14.25
C ARG A 509 12.22 -12.99 -12.77
N GLY A 510 13.18 -12.28 -12.17
CA GLY A 510 13.09 -11.83 -10.76
C GLY A 510 11.95 -10.84 -10.54
N ALA A 511 11.71 -9.97 -11.52
CA ALA A 511 10.58 -9.03 -11.49
C ALA A 511 9.24 -9.80 -11.56
N GLY A 512 9.14 -10.81 -12.44
CA GLY A 512 7.94 -11.64 -12.56
C GLY A 512 7.59 -12.42 -11.27
N VAL A 513 8.61 -12.91 -10.55
CA VAL A 513 8.40 -13.52 -9.22
C VAL A 513 7.87 -12.46 -8.24
N GLY A 514 8.40 -11.24 -8.32
CA GLY A 514 7.93 -10.11 -7.52
C GLY A 514 6.47 -9.76 -7.81
N ASP A 515 6.10 -9.70 -9.09
CA ASP A 515 4.74 -9.40 -9.53
C ASP A 515 3.75 -10.45 -9.00
N LEU A 516 4.10 -11.74 -9.12
CA LEU A 516 3.31 -12.85 -8.60
C LEU A 516 3.02 -12.68 -7.11
N TYR A 517 4.07 -12.50 -6.30
CA TYR A 517 3.90 -12.40 -4.84
C TYR A 517 3.22 -11.09 -4.41
N MET A 518 3.55 -9.96 -5.05
CA MET A 518 2.84 -8.70 -4.78
C MET A 518 1.36 -8.84 -5.08
N SER A 519 1.00 -9.49 -6.20
CA SER A 519 -0.40 -9.73 -6.58
C SER A 519 -1.14 -10.58 -5.54
N LEU A 520 -0.54 -11.72 -5.15
CA LEU A 520 -1.15 -12.62 -4.16
C LEU A 520 -1.29 -11.93 -2.79
N VAL A 521 -0.22 -11.28 -2.31
CA VAL A 521 -0.21 -10.61 -1.00
C VAL A 521 -1.24 -9.48 -0.96
N HIS A 522 -1.32 -8.66 -2.02
CA HIS A 522 -2.29 -7.56 -2.06
C HIS A 522 -3.73 -8.07 -2.17
N THR A 523 -3.95 -9.13 -2.93
CA THR A 523 -5.29 -9.76 -3.02
C THR A 523 -5.68 -10.38 -1.67
N CYS A 524 -4.73 -10.94 -0.93
CA CYS A 524 -4.97 -11.38 0.46
C CYS A 524 -5.43 -10.22 1.33
N TYR A 525 -4.76 -9.07 1.27
CA TYR A 525 -5.16 -7.89 2.05
C TYR A 525 -6.56 -7.42 1.67
N ALA A 526 -6.89 -7.42 0.37
CA ALA A 526 -8.22 -7.02 -0.12
C ALA A 526 -9.33 -7.97 0.37
N SER A 527 -9.01 -9.25 0.56
CA SER A 527 -9.96 -10.28 1.02
C SER A 527 -9.93 -10.54 2.53
N GLY A 528 -9.06 -9.85 3.28
CA GLY A 528 -8.90 -10.05 4.73
C GLY A 528 -8.18 -11.36 5.10
N ALA A 529 -7.47 -11.96 4.16
CA ALA A 529 -6.71 -13.20 4.39
C ALA A 529 -5.29 -12.87 4.89
N SER A 530 -4.71 -13.77 5.69
CA SER A 530 -3.29 -13.70 6.09
C SER A 530 -2.41 -14.19 4.94
N PRO A 531 -1.54 -13.36 4.36
CA PRO A 531 -0.67 -13.82 3.27
C PRO A 531 0.24 -14.98 3.67
N VAL A 532 0.77 -14.96 4.89
CA VAL A 532 1.67 -16.03 5.38
C VAL A 532 0.93 -17.37 5.45
N ASP A 533 -0.25 -17.38 6.09
CA ASP A 533 -1.07 -18.60 6.20
C ASP A 533 -1.45 -19.10 4.80
N TYR A 534 -1.93 -18.19 3.95
CA TYR A 534 -2.37 -18.50 2.60
C TYR A 534 -1.26 -19.13 1.76
N LEU A 535 -0.10 -18.46 1.68
CA LEU A 535 1.04 -18.95 0.90
C LEU A 535 1.58 -20.28 1.45
N THR A 536 1.52 -20.48 2.77
CA THR A 536 1.90 -21.74 3.41
C THR A 536 0.97 -22.88 2.97
N GLU A 537 -0.34 -22.62 3.00
CA GLU A 537 -1.33 -23.64 2.62
C GLU A 537 -1.30 -23.98 1.13
N LEU A 538 -1.04 -22.99 0.25
CA LEU A 538 -0.86 -23.26 -1.18
C LEU A 538 0.29 -24.25 -1.43
N GLN A 539 1.41 -24.09 -0.72
CA GLN A 539 2.59 -24.96 -0.88
C GLN A 539 2.33 -26.34 -0.29
N ARG A 540 1.69 -26.43 0.86
CA ARG A 540 1.35 -27.72 1.50
C ARG A 540 0.42 -28.56 0.63
N ASN A 541 -0.47 -27.89 -0.10
CA ASN A 541 -1.52 -28.54 -0.87
C ASN A 541 -1.30 -28.35 -2.39
N HIS A 542 -0.04 -28.15 -2.82
CA HIS A 542 0.28 -27.75 -4.20
C HIS A 542 -0.31 -28.66 -5.28
N GLU A 543 -0.41 -29.96 -5.04
CA GLU A 543 -0.99 -30.92 -5.99
C GLU A 543 -2.50 -30.65 -6.19
N ARG A 544 -3.23 -30.38 -5.09
CA ARG A 544 -4.67 -30.05 -5.16
C ARG A 544 -4.90 -28.68 -5.79
N VAL A 545 -4.04 -27.72 -5.43
CA VAL A 545 -4.06 -26.36 -5.98
C VAL A 545 -3.93 -26.40 -7.51
N ARG A 546 -3.00 -27.21 -8.01
CA ARG A 546 -2.76 -27.36 -9.47
C ARG A 546 -3.98 -27.91 -10.21
N VAL A 547 -4.72 -28.84 -9.57
CA VAL A 547 -5.91 -29.47 -10.17
C VAL A 547 -7.10 -28.51 -10.22
N ALA A 548 -7.30 -27.73 -9.14
CA ALA A 548 -8.47 -26.84 -9.02
C ALA A 548 -8.09 -25.51 -8.37
N PRO A 549 -7.31 -24.65 -9.06
CA PRO A 549 -6.83 -23.40 -8.46
C PRO A 549 -7.96 -22.46 -8.00
N GLY A 550 -9.11 -22.48 -8.66
CA GLY A 550 -10.28 -21.66 -8.29
C GLY A 550 -10.82 -21.92 -6.89
N ASP A 551 -10.59 -23.11 -6.36
CA ASP A 551 -10.99 -23.49 -4.99
C ASP A 551 -10.02 -22.97 -3.92
N TRP A 552 -8.86 -22.45 -4.36
CA TRP A 552 -7.77 -22.02 -3.48
C TRP A 552 -7.51 -20.52 -3.58
N MET A 553 -8.53 -19.71 -3.90
CA MET A 553 -8.39 -18.25 -3.91
C MET A 553 -8.23 -17.69 -2.50
N PRO A 554 -7.66 -16.48 -2.31
CA PRO A 554 -7.48 -15.91 -0.96
C PRO A 554 -8.76 -15.84 -0.10
N TRP A 555 -9.91 -15.79 -0.74
CA TRP A 555 -11.21 -15.65 -0.03
C TRP A 555 -11.92 -16.98 0.24
N ASN A 556 -11.49 -18.11 -0.34
CA ASN A 556 -12.16 -19.40 -0.14
C ASN A 556 -11.25 -20.56 0.32
N TYR A 557 -9.93 -20.43 0.27
CA TYR A 557 -8.98 -21.51 0.60
C TYR A 557 -9.22 -22.18 1.96
N ARG A 558 -9.74 -21.44 2.94
CA ARG A 558 -10.00 -21.97 4.29
C ARG A 558 -11.06 -23.06 4.29
N ALA A 559 -12.02 -23.05 3.38
CA ALA A 559 -12.99 -24.11 3.20
C ALA A 559 -12.29 -25.42 2.77
N GLN A 560 -11.26 -25.33 1.95
CA GLN A 560 -10.45 -26.46 1.56
C GLN A 560 -9.59 -27.03 2.71
N UNK A 561 -9.21 -26.26 3.41
CA UNK A 561 -8.51 -26.59 4.43
C UNK A 561 -9.21 -27.46 5.30
N VAL A 562 -10.44 -27.11 5.70
CA VAL A 562 -11.38 -27.90 6.54
C VAL A 562 -11.72 -29.24 5.88
N ALA A 563 -11.94 -29.25 4.58
CA ALA A 563 -12.22 -30.49 3.81
C ALA A 563 -11.03 -31.46 3.88
N VAL A 564 -9.81 -30.97 3.71
CA VAL A 564 -8.58 -31.79 3.78
C VAL A 564 -8.42 -32.43 5.16
N GLU A 565 -8.63 -31.68 6.22
CA GLU A 565 -8.56 -32.19 7.61
C GLU A 565 -9.61 -33.26 7.88
N SER A 566 -10.82 -33.08 7.35
CA SER A 566 -11.91 -34.05 7.54
C SER A 566 -11.64 -35.35 6.79
N GLU A 567 -11.00 -35.30 5.63
CA GLU A 567 -10.57 -36.49 4.86
C GLU A 567 -9.46 -37.24 5.61
N ALA A 568 -8.47 -36.54 6.13
CA ALA A 568 -7.35 -37.11 6.89
C ALA A 568 -7.85 -37.81 8.16
N ASN A 569 -8.86 -37.25 8.83
CA ASN A 569 -9.47 -37.87 10.03
C ASN A 569 -10.34 -39.09 9.71
N ARG A 570 -10.99 -39.10 8.54
CA ARG A 570 -11.75 -40.28 8.08
C ARG A 570 -10.84 -41.48 7.71
N GLY A 571 -9.61 -41.18 7.27
CA GLY A 571 -8.61 -42.19 6.94
C GLY A 571 -7.97 -42.84 8.20
N ARG A 572 -8.10 -42.20 9.35
CA ARG A 572 -7.71 -42.76 10.65
C ARG A 572 -8.94 -43.44 11.23
N GLY A 573 -9.03 -44.78 11.12
CA GLY A 573 -10.09 -45.59 11.74
C GLY A 573 -10.13 -45.32 13.25
N PRO A 574 -11.22 -45.70 13.92
CA PRO A 574 -11.33 -45.48 15.36
C PRO A 574 -10.16 -46.16 16.10
N PRO A 575 -9.63 -45.53 17.14
CA PRO A 575 -8.54 -46.15 17.91
C PRO A 575 -9.00 -47.53 18.37
N CYS A 576 -8.20 -48.57 18.09
CA CYS A 576 -8.44 -49.90 18.63
C CYS A 576 -8.51 -49.76 20.15
N GLU A 577 -9.68 -49.96 20.72
CA GLU A 577 -9.82 -50.08 22.17
C GLU A 577 -8.99 -51.33 22.57
N GLY A 578 -7.81 -51.05 23.12
CA GLY A 578 -6.96 -52.09 23.66
C GLY A 578 -7.72 -52.86 24.76
N SER A 579 -8.08 -54.09 24.48
CA SER A 579 -8.57 -54.99 25.49
C SER A 579 -7.51 -55.09 26.60
N LEU A 580 -7.85 -54.67 27.81
CA LEU A 580 -7.04 -54.87 29.01
C LEU A 580 -6.88 -56.40 29.19
N PRO A 581 -5.68 -56.91 29.41
CA PRO A 581 -5.52 -58.32 29.74
C PRO A 581 -6.15 -58.61 31.12
N ASP A 582 -7.02 -59.60 31.14
CA ASP A 582 -7.67 -60.09 32.34
C ASP A 582 -6.62 -60.67 33.32
N ALA A 583 -6.42 -60.02 34.46
CA ALA A 583 -5.53 -60.47 35.50
C ALA A 583 -6.32 -61.39 36.41
N ARG A 584 -6.37 -62.67 36.06
CA ARG A 584 -6.74 -63.73 37.04
C ARG A 584 -6.05 -65.04 36.69
N SER A 585 -5.12 -65.44 37.53
CA SER A 585 -5.01 -66.82 37.92
C SER A 585 -4.17 -66.94 39.15
N PRO A 586 -4.67 -67.67 40.15
CA PRO A 586 -3.85 -67.98 41.31
C PRO A 586 -3.21 -69.38 41.21
N CYS A 587 -2.11 -69.48 41.81
CA CYS A 587 -1.48 -70.66 42.46
C CYS A 587 -1.79 -72.08 41.99
N ASP A 588 -0.74 -72.80 41.58
CA ASP A 588 -0.20 -73.91 42.38
C ASP A 588 1.21 -74.26 41.95
#